data_64bc943284f59894716feb231c64ff0f
#
_entry.id   64bc943284f59894716feb231c64ff0f
#
_cell.length_a   1.000
_cell.length_b   1.000
_cell.length_c   1.000
_cell.angle_alpha   90.00
_cell.angle_beta   90.00
_cell.angle_gamma   90.00
#
_symmetry.space_group_name_H-M   'P 1'
#
loop_
_entity.id
_entity.type
_entity.pdbx_description
1 polymer ?
#
loop_
_entity_poly.entity_id
_entity_poly.type
_entity_poly.pdbx_seq_one_letter_code
_entity_poly.pdbx_strand_id
1 'polypeptide(L)' 'MPDAPHPTGPPPDGLHVERHTTGSLRARGPVVGGQPHGWWEWFRLDGSLMRSGTFDAGRTVGTWTTYDRSGTPYEVTEKS' A
#
# COMPACT_ATOMS: atom_id res chain seq x y z
N MET A 1 13.93 21.38 -1.87
CA MET A 1 14.08 21.24 -0.43
C MET A 1 14.53 19.82 -0.13
N PRO A 2 15.54 19.68 0.68
CA PRO A 2 15.90 18.34 1.07
C PRO A 2 14.77 17.69 1.84
N ASP A 3 14.64 16.41 1.65
CA ASP A 3 13.65 15.66 2.39
C ASP A 3 13.93 15.77 3.88
N ALA A 4 12.89 15.77 4.67
CA ALA A 4 13.05 15.61 6.09
C ALA A 4 13.75 14.27 6.34
N PRO A 5 14.62 14.19 7.35
CA PRO A 5 15.22 12.89 7.67
C PRO A 5 14.12 11.88 7.94
N HIS A 6 14.28 10.71 7.34
CA HIS A 6 13.33 9.64 7.62
C HIS A 6 13.51 9.20 9.05
N PRO A 7 12.42 8.99 9.79
CA PRO A 7 12.54 8.49 11.14
C PRO A 7 13.19 7.10 11.12
N THR A 8 14.05 6.86 12.09
CA THR A 8 14.53 5.51 12.33
C THR A 8 13.45 4.78 13.12
N GLY A 9 13.10 3.59 12.70
CA GLY A 9 12.06 2.83 13.36
C GLY A 9 10.74 2.90 12.58
N PRO A 10 9.64 2.49 13.22
CA PRO A 10 8.36 2.41 12.50
C PRO A 10 7.88 3.79 12.06
N PRO A 11 7.16 3.87 10.93
CA PRO A 11 6.61 5.14 10.49
C PRO A 11 5.57 5.66 11.49
N PRO A 12 5.36 6.98 11.54
CA PRO A 12 4.34 7.54 12.41
C PRO A 12 2.94 7.10 11.94
N ASP A 13 1.98 7.20 12.85
CA ASP A 13 0.59 6.93 12.50
C ASP A 13 0.13 7.91 11.43
N GLY A 14 -0.76 7.44 10.57
CA GLY A 14 -1.32 8.23 9.50
C GLY A 14 -1.06 7.57 8.15
N LEU A 15 -1.21 8.33 7.09
CA LEU A 15 -1.05 7.82 5.75
C LEU A 15 0.43 7.62 5.43
N HIS A 16 0.76 6.41 5.05
CA HIS A 16 2.10 6.05 4.59
C HIS A 16 2.11 5.99 3.06
N VAL A 17 3.15 6.53 2.46
CA VAL A 17 3.32 6.55 1.02
C VAL A 17 4.71 6.01 0.69
N GLU A 18 4.76 5.01 -0.19
CA GLU A 18 6.02 4.48 -0.71
C GLU A 18 6.10 4.79 -2.19
N ARG A 19 7.33 5.07 -2.66
CA ARG A 19 7.56 5.38 -4.07
C ARG A 19 8.56 4.42 -4.69
N HIS A 20 8.38 4.18 -5.99
CA HIS A 20 9.39 3.49 -6.77
C HIS A 20 10.64 4.36 -6.87
N THR A 21 11.76 3.76 -7.25
CA THR A 21 13.00 4.51 -7.42
C THR A 21 12.87 5.63 -8.46
N THR A 22 11.93 5.49 -9.40
CA THR A 22 11.64 6.52 -10.40
C THR A 22 10.84 7.69 -9.84
N GLY A 23 10.32 7.58 -8.61
CA GLY A 23 9.52 8.62 -7.99
C GLY A 23 8.02 8.41 -8.10
N SER A 24 7.57 7.48 -8.93
CA SER A 24 6.15 7.21 -9.05
C SER A 24 5.63 6.47 -7.81
N LEU A 25 4.34 6.60 -7.54
CA LEU A 25 3.71 6.00 -6.39
C LEU A 25 3.75 4.47 -6.49
N ARG A 26 4.23 3.82 -5.44
CA ARG A 26 4.30 2.37 -5.38
C ARG A 26 3.24 1.79 -4.46
N ALA A 27 3.02 2.41 -3.30
CA ALA A 27 2.04 1.93 -2.33
C ALA A 27 1.57 3.08 -1.47
N ARG A 28 0.35 2.95 -0.96
CA ARG A 28 -0.16 3.90 0.02
C ARG A 28 -1.20 3.24 0.90
N GLY A 29 -1.27 3.70 2.13
CA GLY A 29 -2.28 3.24 3.07
C GLY A 29 -2.00 3.77 4.46
N PRO A 30 -2.97 3.64 5.37
CA PRO A 30 -2.79 4.11 6.74
C PRO A 30 -1.89 3.19 7.56
N VAL A 31 -1.22 3.80 8.55
CA VAL A 31 -0.36 3.09 9.48
C VAL A 31 -0.79 3.48 10.89
N VAL A 32 -0.97 2.50 11.75
CA VAL A 32 -1.34 2.70 13.15
C VAL A 32 -0.39 1.86 13.99
N GLY A 33 0.25 2.48 14.97
CA GLY A 33 1.18 1.77 15.85
C GLY A 33 2.34 1.13 15.12
N GLY A 34 2.78 1.71 14.00
CA GLY A 34 3.88 1.18 13.21
C GLY A 34 3.50 0.05 12.27
N GLN A 35 2.24 -0.28 12.17
CA GLN A 35 1.76 -1.38 11.35
C GLN A 35 0.73 -0.89 10.34
N PRO A 36 0.69 -1.46 9.11
CA PRO A 36 -0.38 -1.12 8.20
C PRO A 36 -1.72 -1.54 8.79
N HIS A 37 -2.71 -0.68 8.64
CA HIS A 37 -4.04 -0.91 9.17
C HIS A 37 -5.06 -0.17 8.33
N GLY A 38 -6.02 -0.88 7.76
CA GLY A 38 -7.02 -0.31 6.88
C GLY A 38 -6.72 -0.59 5.43
N TRP A 39 -7.26 0.23 4.55
CA TRP A 39 -7.21 0.02 3.11
C TRP A 39 -5.87 0.42 2.53
N TRP A 40 -5.24 -0.51 1.78
CA TRP A 40 -3.95 -0.30 1.13
C TRP A 40 -4.05 -0.56 -0.36
N GLU A 41 -3.24 0.18 -1.13
CA GLU A 41 -3.17 0.06 -2.58
C GLU A 41 -1.71 0.02 -3.01
N TRP A 42 -1.42 -0.83 -4.01
CA TRP A 42 -0.09 -0.94 -4.63
C TRP A 42 -0.21 -0.66 -6.11
N PHE A 43 0.79 0.01 -6.65
CA PHE A 43 0.79 0.47 -8.04
C PHE A 43 2.03 -0.02 -8.76
N ARG A 44 1.88 -0.25 -10.08
CA ARG A 44 3.02 -0.58 -10.94
C ARG A 44 3.78 0.68 -11.28
N LEU A 45 4.97 0.48 -11.88
CA LEU A 45 5.79 1.62 -12.33
C LEU A 45 5.04 2.55 -13.29
N ASP A 46 4.15 2.00 -14.11
CA ASP A 46 3.39 2.81 -15.06
C ASP A 46 2.22 3.55 -14.41
N GLY A 47 2.02 3.40 -13.11
CA GLY A 47 0.97 4.07 -12.39
C GLY A 47 -0.34 3.29 -12.29
N SER A 48 -0.45 2.16 -12.96
CA SER A 48 -1.68 1.38 -12.88
C SER A 48 -1.80 0.67 -11.55
N LEU A 49 -3.01 0.56 -11.04
CA LEU A 49 -3.28 -0.13 -9.78
C LEU A 49 -2.99 -1.61 -9.95
N MET A 50 -2.13 -2.15 -9.10
CA MET A 50 -1.74 -3.55 -9.17
C MET A 50 -2.55 -4.40 -8.20
N ARG A 51 -2.73 -3.93 -6.98
CA ARG A 51 -3.35 -4.72 -5.92
C ARG A 51 -3.98 -3.79 -4.89
N SER A 52 -5.03 -4.29 -4.25
CA SER A 52 -5.64 -3.58 -3.13
C SER A 52 -6.12 -4.58 -2.10
N GLY A 53 -6.18 -4.14 -0.86
CA GLY A 53 -6.65 -4.98 0.23
C GLY A 53 -6.66 -4.24 1.55
N THR A 54 -7.08 -4.95 2.58
CA THR A 54 -7.22 -4.40 3.92
C THR A 54 -6.29 -5.11 4.89
N PHE A 55 -5.65 -4.32 5.74
CA PHE A 55 -4.88 -4.84 6.87
C PHE A 55 -5.62 -4.61 8.18
N ASP A 56 -5.42 -5.53 9.11
CA ASP A 56 -5.83 -5.39 10.49
C ASP A 56 -4.58 -5.57 11.35
N ALA A 57 -4.01 -4.44 11.79
CA ALA A 57 -2.81 -4.45 12.63
C ALA A 57 -1.69 -5.31 12.02
N GLY A 58 -1.40 -5.08 10.74
CA GLY A 58 -0.34 -5.80 10.02
C GLY A 58 -0.75 -7.12 9.39
N ARG A 59 -1.97 -7.58 9.63
CA ARG A 59 -2.45 -8.85 9.09
C ARG A 59 -3.35 -8.58 7.89
N THR A 60 -3.23 -9.41 6.85
CA THR A 60 -4.13 -9.31 5.70
C THR A 60 -5.50 -9.89 6.07
N VAL A 61 -6.55 -9.12 5.81
CA VAL A 61 -7.93 -9.53 6.10
C VAL A 61 -8.84 -9.10 4.97
N GLY A 62 -10.00 -9.74 4.89
CA GLY A 62 -11.02 -9.37 3.91
C GLY A 62 -10.63 -9.75 2.49
N THR A 63 -11.14 -9.03 1.54
CA THR A 63 -10.94 -9.32 0.13
C THR A 63 -9.69 -8.62 -0.39
N TRP A 64 -8.80 -9.38 -0.99
CA TRP A 64 -7.60 -8.88 -1.66
C TRP A 64 -7.73 -9.10 -3.15
N THR A 65 -7.52 -8.05 -3.91
CA THR A 65 -7.73 -8.07 -5.36
C THR A 65 -6.44 -7.69 -6.08
N THR A 66 -6.12 -8.44 -7.12
CA THR A 66 -5.03 -8.09 -8.05
C THR A 66 -5.67 -7.68 -9.37
N TYR A 67 -5.15 -6.61 -9.96
CA TYR A 67 -5.72 -6.02 -11.16
C TYR A 67 -4.73 -6.15 -12.32
N ASP A 68 -5.26 -6.28 -13.54
CA ASP A 68 -4.43 -6.16 -14.72
C ASP A 68 -4.20 -4.68 -15.05
N ARG A 69 -3.44 -4.41 -16.10
CA ARG A 69 -3.09 -3.03 -16.43
C ARG A 69 -4.26 -2.20 -16.93
N SER A 70 -5.34 -2.83 -17.33
CA SER A 70 -6.55 -2.11 -17.73
C SER A 70 -7.42 -1.74 -16.52
N GLY A 71 -7.05 -2.23 -15.33
CA GLY A 71 -7.82 -1.98 -14.12
C GLY A 71 -8.87 -3.04 -13.86
N THR A 72 -8.85 -4.13 -14.59
CA THR A 72 -9.81 -5.20 -14.43
C THR A 72 -9.31 -6.19 -13.38
N PRO A 73 -10.11 -6.54 -12.37
CA PRO A 73 -9.72 -7.58 -11.42
C PRO A 73 -9.52 -8.92 -12.12
N TYR A 74 -8.40 -9.57 -11.87
CA TYR A 74 -8.17 -10.91 -12.42
C TYR A 74 -7.90 -11.96 -11.35
N GLU A 75 -7.60 -11.55 -10.13
CA GLU A 75 -7.44 -12.48 -9.03
C GLU A 75 -8.02 -11.86 -7.76
N VAL A 76 -8.91 -12.61 -7.10
CA VAL A 76 -9.53 -12.16 -5.87
C VAL A 76 -9.33 -13.25 -4.82
N THR A 77 -8.79 -12.87 -3.68
CA THR A 77 -8.49 -13.80 -2.59
C THR A 77 -9.14 -13.29 -1.31
N GLU A 78 -9.78 -14.19 -0.58
CA GLU A 78 -10.33 -13.86 0.74
C GLU A 78 -9.31 -14.22 1.80
N LYS A 79 -9.04 -13.25 2.69
CA LYS A 79 -8.12 -13.43 3.81
C LYS A 79 -8.92 -13.45 5.11
N SER A 80 -8.47 -14.23 6.05
CA SER A 80 -9.14 -14.30 7.36
C SER A 80 -8.32 -13.70 8.47
#